data_d0299ee86c964a25cdbaf35504279f00
#
_entry.id   d0299ee86c964a25cdbaf35504279f00
#
_cell.length_a   1.000
_cell.length_b   1.000
_cell.length_c   1.000
_cell.angle_alpha   90.00
_cell.angle_beta   90.00
_cell.angle_gamma   90.00
#
_symmetry.space_group_name_H-M   'P 1'
#
loop_
_entity.id
_entity.type
_entity.pdbx_description
1 polymer ?
#
loop_
_entity_poly.entity_id
_entity_poly.type
_entity_poly.pdbx_seq_one_letter_code
_entity_poly.pdbx_strand_id
1 'polypeptide(L)'
;MIIKRNWRDIHPTIAYQIGIDRRLLSSVNKAREDIQGSALDPQYRCLKAITYVSFAELQPRLSHEPLVHNNHEEIFYIINGTGKIKIGNEEARLRDGDIIYIPENTTHSIVNDGEEMLKFLAFGGYTGKQKKKRSRKQK
;
A
#
# COMPACT_ATOMS: atom_id res chain seq x y z
N MET A 1 2.79 11.60 -23.43
CA MET A 1 3.55 10.42 -23.12
C MET A 1 2.70 9.45 -22.32
N ILE A 2 2.83 8.18 -22.57
CA ILE A 2 2.07 7.18 -21.86
C ILE A 2 2.96 6.52 -20.83
N ILE A 3 2.51 6.46 -19.58
CA ILE A 3 3.20 5.74 -18.53
C ILE A 3 2.38 4.48 -18.28
N LYS A 4 2.99 3.32 -18.52
CA LYS A 4 2.29 2.07 -18.43
C LYS A 4 3.19 1.03 -17.80
N ARG A 5 2.65 0.25 -16.86
CA ARG A 5 3.40 -0.83 -16.25
C ARG A 5 2.55 -2.07 -16.14
N ASN A 6 3.19 -3.21 -16.04
CA ASN A 6 2.52 -4.46 -15.81
C ASN A 6 3.19 -5.11 -14.62
N TRP A 7 2.41 -5.52 -13.62
CA TRP A 7 2.99 -6.06 -12.40
C TRP A 7 3.81 -7.32 -12.67
N ARG A 8 3.49 -8.01 -13.74
CA ARG A 8 4.23 -9.25 -14.06
C ARG A 8 5.67 -8.98 -14.46
N ASP A 9 5.97 -7.75 -14.84
CA ASP A 9 7.31 -7.39 -15.28
C ASP A 9 8.14 -6.77 -14.18
N ILE A 10 7.63 -6.75 -12.94
CA ILE A 10 8.29 -6.06 -11.85
C ILE A 10 8.82 -7.05 -10.85
N HIS A 11 10.09 -6.86 -10.46
CA HIS A 11 10.67 -7.70 -9.44
C HIS A 11 10.00 -7.41 -8.11
N PRO A 12 9.60 -8.44 -7.39
CA PRO A 12 8.95 -8.25 -6.10
C PRO A 12 9.95 -7.93 -5.02
N THR A 13 9.48 -7.25 -3.99
CA THR A 13 10.24 -7.03 -2.77
C THR A 13 9.40 -7.58 -1.63
N ILE A 14 10.05 -7.83 -0.50
CA ILE A 14 9.33 -8.27 0.68
C ILE A 14 8.93 -7.04 1.46
N ALA A 15 7.65 -6.92 1.75
CA ALA A 15 7.13 -5.80 2.51
C ALA A 15 6.58 -6.32 3.82
N TYR A 16 6.83 -5.58 4.89
CA TYR A 16 6.33 -5.93 6.21
C TYR A 16 6.67 -7.37 6.58
N GLN A 17 7.88 -7.77 6.17
CA GLN A 17 8.48 -9.04 6.54
C GLN A 17 7.90 -10.27 5.87
N ILE A 18 6.67 -10.27 5.47
CA ILE A 18 6.05 -11.46 4.89
C ILE A 18 5.30 -11.22 3.61
N GLY A 19 4.97 -9.99 3.30
CA GLY A 19 4.20 -9.70 2.10
C GLY A 19 5.10 -9.58 0.88
N ILE A 20 4.55 -9.82 -0.27
CA ILE A 20 5.26 -9.65 -1.52
C ILE A 20 4.68 -8.41 -2.17
N ASP A 21 5.53 -7.46 -2.47
CA ASP A 21 5.07 -6.17 -3.00
C ASP A 21 5.75 -5.85 -4.30
N ARG A 22 4.98 -5.35 -5.25
CA ARG A 22 5.53 -4.85 -6.50
C ARG A 22 5.04 -3.44 -6.65
N ARG A 23 5.91 -2.48 -6.41
CA ARG A 23 5.55 -1.07 -6.51
C ARG A 23 5.39 -0.70 -7.96
N LEU A 24 4.17 -0.33 -8.35
CA LEU A 24 3.90 0.04 -9.73
C LEU A 24 4.25 1.49 -10.00
N LEU A 25 3.74 2.37 -9.18
CA LEU A 25 3.98 3.81 -9.33
C LEU A 25 4.23 4.42 -7.98
N SER A 26 4.97 5.48 -7.93
CA SER A 26 5.29 6.13 -6.68
C SER A 26 5.21 7.64 -6.82
N SER A 27 5.36 8.32 -5.70
CA SER A 27 5.22 9.77 -5.63
C SER A 27 6.44 10.47 -6.22
N VAL A 28 6.20 11.65 -6.78
CA VAL A 28 7.29 12.50 -7.22
C VAL A 28 8.02 13.09 -6.01
N ASN A 29 7.38 13.10 -4.85
CA ASN A 29 7.95 13.73 -3.67
C ASN A 29 8.93 12.80 -2.99
N LYS A 30 10.21 13.13 -3.08
CA LYS A 30 11.21 12.29 -2.49
C LYS A 30 11.11 12.12 -1.01
N ALA A 31 10.54 13.05 -0.31
CA ALA A 31 10.40 12.93 1.12
C ALA A 31 9.49 11.78 1.49
N ARG A 32 8.77 11.25 0.53
CA ARG A 32 7.87 10.16 0.81
C ARG A 32 8.38 8.82 0.31
N GLU A 33 9.61 8.80 -0.12
CA GLU A 33 10.11 7.57 -0.64
C GLU A 33 10.28 6.54 0.42
N ASP A 34 9.94 5.33 0.16
CA ASP A 34 10.25 4.21 1.01
C ASP A 34 11.17 3.33 0.19
N ILE A 35 11.58 2.22 0.74
CA ILE A 35 12.51 1.35 0.06
C ILE A 35 12.03 0.91 -1.29
N GLN A 36 10.77 0.56 -1.43
CA GLN A 36 10.26 0.13 -2.71
C GLN A 36 10.25 1.28 -3.69
N GLY A 37 9.85 2.45 -3.23
CA GLY A 37 9.76 3.60 -4.11
C GLY A 37 11.09 4.05 -4.63
N SER A 38 12.12 3.94 -3.80
CA SER A 38 13.42 4.44 -4.20
C SER A 38 14.03 3.61 -5.31
N ALA A 39 13.57 2.39 -5.52
CA ALA A 39 14.11 1.54 -6.55
C ALA A 39 13.46 1.76 -7.91
N LEU A 40 12.47 2.63 -8.02
CA LEU A 40 11.80 2.81 -9.28
C LEU A 40 12.56 3.75 -10.20
N ASP A 41 12.44 3.49 -11.50
CA ASP A 41 12.96 4.40 -12.47
C ASP A 41 12.23 5.72 -12.31
N PRO A 42 12.87 6.85 -12.54
CA PRO A 42 12.23 8.13 -12.36
C PRO A 42 10.92 8.32 -13.11
N GLN A 43 10.78 7.71 -14.28
CA GLN A 43 9.53 7.89 -15.03
C GLN A 43 8.32 7.32 -14.32
N TYR A 44 8.52 6.36 -13.43
CA TYR A 44 7.40 5.75 -12.70
C TYR A 44 7.16 6.44 -11.36
N ARG A 45 7.92 7.45 -11.05
CA ARG A 45 7.71 8.24 -9.85
C ARG A 45 6.96 9.48 -10.26
N CYS A 46 5.74 9.29 -10.69
CA CYS A 46 4.96 10.34 -11.35
C CYS A 46 3.74 10.83 -10.57
N LEU A 47 3.43 10.19 -9.44
CA LEU A 47 2.20 10.51 -8.74
C LEU A 47 2.34 11.80 -7.94
N LYS A 48 1.34 12.66 -8.02
CA LYS A 48 1.37 13.93 -7.32
C LYS A 48 0.48 13.94 -6.09
N ALA A 49 -0.69 13.37 -6.17
CA ALA A 49 -1.62 13.33 -5.05
C ALA A 49 -1.62 11.97 -4.38
N ILE A 50 -1.73 10.92 -5.16
CA ILE A 50 -1.65 9.57 -4.65
C ILE A 50 -0.19 9.30 -4.37
N THR A 51 0.14 8.66 -3.27
CA THR A 51 1.53 8.50 -2.88
C THR A 51 2.17 7.23 -3.41
N TYR A 52 1.36 6.20 -3.68
CA TYR A 52 1.90 4.96 -4.22
C TYR A 52 0.80 4.10 -4.80
N VAL A 53 1.15 3.20 -5.69
CA VAL A 53 0.26 2.17 -6.19
C VAL A 53 1.10 0.89 -6.24
N SER A 54 0.66 -0.14 -5.55
CA SER A 54 1.38 -1.40 -5.49
C SER A 54 0.46 -2.59 -5.75
N PHE A 55 1.03 -3.62 -6.35
CA PHE A 55 0.35 -4.90 -6.45
C PHE A 55 0.95 -5.76 -5.35
N ALA A 56 0.12 -6.18 -4.41
CA ALA A 56 0.59 -6.87 -3.22
C ALA A 56 0.05 -8.30 -3.16
N GLU A 57 0.84 -9.18 -2.58
CA GLU A 57 0.43 -10.55 -2.41
C GLU A 57 0.79 -11.00 -1.02
N LEU A 58 -0.08 -11.80 -0.42
CA LEU A 58 0.15 -12.36 0.91
C LEU A 58 0.00 -13.87 0.80
N GLN A 59 1.02 -14.59 1.24
CA GLN A 59 1.02 -16.04 1.13
C GLN A 59 -0.03 -16.66 2.03
N PRO A 60 -0.48 -17.87 1.70
CA PRO A 60 -1.47 -18.56 2.49
C PRO A 60 -1.03 -18.72 3.94
N ARG A 61 -1.99 -18.54 4.83
CA ARG A 61 -1.81 -18.75 6.25
C ARG A 61 -0.91 -17.76 6.93
N LEU A 62 -0.66 -16.62 6.33
CA LEU A 62 0.17 -15.58 6.93
C LEU A 62 -0.62 -14.31 7.17
N SER A 63 -0.14 -13.52 8.12
CA SER A 63 -0.70 -12.21 8.37
C SER A 63 0.46 -11.30 8.71
N HIS A 64 0.33 -10.03 8.37
CA HIS A 64 1.37 -9.11 8.79
C HIS A 64 0.97 -8.43 10.09
N GLU A 65 1.94 -7.85 10.76
CA GLU A 65 1.71 -7.16 12.00
C GLU A 65 0.77 -5.99 11.77
N PRO A 66 0.01 -5.62 12.76
CA PRO A 66 -0.85 -4.46 12.62
C PRO A 66 -0.03 -3.21 12.31
N LEU A 67 -0.56 -2.40 11.43
CA LEU A 67 0.10 -1.18 10.99
C LEU A 67 -0.82 0.00 11.18
N VAL A 68 -0.22 1.17 11.30
CA VAL A 68 -0.99 2.40 11.35
C VAL A 68 -0.23 3.43 10.53
N HIS A 69 -0.95 4.19 9.71
CA HIS A 69 -0.34 5.22 8.90
C HIS A 69 -0.91 6.57 9.31
N ASN A 70 -0.03 7.47 9.71
CA ASN A 70 -0.48 8.78 10.18
C ASN A 70 -0.76 9.70 9.01
N ASN A 71 -1.92 10.35 9.05
CA ASN A 71 -2.30 11.31 8.01
C ASN A 71 -2.24 10.72 6.60
N HIS A 72 -2.59 9.44 6.50
CA HIS A 72 -2.49 8.75 5.22
C HIS A 72 -3.61 7.71 5.17
N GLU A 73 -4.39 7.73 4.15
CA GLU A 73 -5.45 6.76 3.97
C GLU A 73 -5.09 5.81 2.85
N GLU A 74 -5.67 4.63 2.87
CA GLU A 74 -5.36 3.61 1.87
C GLU A 74 -6.61 2.92 1.37
N ILE A 75 -6.51 2.36 0.19
CA ILE A 75 -7.56 1.53 -0.38
C ILE A 75 -6.91 0.25 -0.83
N PHE A 76 -7.54 -0.87 -0.50
CA PHE A 76 -7.12 -2.18 -1.02
C PHE A 76 -8.26 -2.68 -1.90
N TYR A 77 -7.92 -3.17 -3.07
CA TYR A 77 -8.91 -3.79 -3.95
C TYR A 77 -8.48 -5.24 -4.13
N ILE A 78 -9.32 -6.18 -3.68
CA ILE A 78 -8.96 -7.59 -3.67
C ILE A 78 -9.16 -8.16 -5.07
N ILE A 79 -8.06 -8.62 -5.66
CA ILE A 79 -8.10 -9.15 -7.00
C ILE A 79 -8.38 -10.63 -6.98
N ASN A 80 -7.78 -11.36 -6.05
CA ASN A 80 -7.96 -12.80 -5.99
C ASN A 80 -7.68 -13.31 -4.59
N GLY A 81 -8.47 -14.26 -4.15
CA GLY A 81 -8.24 -14.93 -2.87
C GLY A 81 -9.24 -14.53 -1.82
N THR A 82 -9.05 -15.06 -0.63
CA THR A 82 -9.91 -14.79 0.52
C THR A 82 -9.07 -14.51 1.74
N GLY A 83 -9.66 -13.87 2.72
CA GLY A 83 -8.93 -13.57 3.94
C GLY A 83 -9.80 -12.77 4.89
N LYS A 84 -9.14 -12.08 5.80
CA LYS A 84 -9.83 -11.23 6.76
C LYS A 84 -9.05 -9.96 6.93
N ILE A 85 -9.73 -8.88 7.20
CA ILE A 85 -9.08 -7.63 7.53
C ILE A 85 -9.66 -7.12 8.83
N LYS A 86 -8.79 -6.55 9.67
CA LYS A 86 -9.23 -5.93 10.89
C LYS A 86 -8.84 -4.46 10.81
N ILE A 87 -9.79 -3.56 11.01
CA ILE A 87 -9.55 -2.14 11.00
C ILE A 87 -10.11 -1.60 12.30
N GLY A 88 -9.24 -1.07 13.15
CA GLY A 88 -9.66 -0.67 14.49
C GLY A 88 -10.15 -1.90 15.24
N ASN A 89 -11.39 -1.87 15.66
CA ASN A 89 -11.97 -3.00 16.37
C ASN A 89 -12.93 -3.82 15.53
N GLU A 90 -13.00 -3.56 14.25
CA GLU A 90 -13.94 -4.27 13.39
C GLU A 90 -13.22 -5.22 12.46
N GLU A 91 -13.87 -6.33 12.16
CA GLU A 91 -13.30 -7.31 11.24
C GLU A 91 -14.26 -7.59 10.11
N ALA A 92 -13.73 -7.93 8.97
CA ALA A 92 -14.56 -8.33 7.83
C ALA A 92 -13.85 -9.41 7.04
N ARG A 93 -14.64 -10.29 6.42
CA ARG A 93 -14.09 -11.27 5.50
C ARG A 93 -13.83 -10.60 4.16
N LEU A 94 -12.84 -11.11 3.46
CA LEU A 94 -12.46 -10.59 2.14
C LEU A 94 -12.59 -11.67 1.09
N ARG A 95 -12.99 -11.25 -0.10
CA ARG A 95 -12.96 -12.13 -1.27
C ARG A 95 -12.68 -11.26 -2.48
N ASP A 96 -12.43 -11.90 -3.64
CA ASP A 96 -12.11 -11.14 -4.82
C ASP A 96 -13.27 -10.21 -5.18
N GLY A 97 -12.93 -9.03 -5.61
CA GLY A 97 -13.90 -7.99 -5.94
C GLY A 97 -14.16 -7.01 -4.82
N ASP A 98 -13.71 -7.29 -3.60
CA ASP A 98 -13.96 -6.38 -2.49
C ASP A 98 -13.02 -5.19 -2.54
N ILE A 99 -13.54 -4.04 -2.15
CA ILE A 99 -12.72 -2.84 -2.00
C ILE A 99 -12.83 -2.40 -0.55
N ILE A 100 -11.69 -2.10 0.05
CA ILE A 100 -11.61 -1.80 1.47
C ILE A 100 -11.00 -0.41 1.65
N TYR A 101 -11.63 0.39 2.48
CA TYR A 101 -11.10 1.71 2.82
C TYR A 101 -10.45 1.64 4.20
N ILE A 102 -9.22 2.08 4.29
CA ILE A 102 -8.49 2.10 5.55
C ILE A 102 -8.26 3.56 5.92
N PRO A 103 -8.92 4.03 6.97
CA PRO A 103 -8.79 5.44 7.35
C PRO A 103 -7.41 5.76 7.90
N GLU A 104 -7.07 7.04 7.86
CA GLU A 104 -5.83 7.48 8.45
C GLU A 104 -5.82 7.19 9.94
N ASN A 105 -4.66 7.08 10.49
CA ASN A 105 -4.47 6.94 11.95
C ASN A 105 -5.25 5.80 12.58
N THR A 106 -5.49 4.77 11.82
CA THR A 106 -6.27 3.62 12.30
C THR A 106 -5.45 2.37 12.11
N THR A 107 -5.36 1.57 13.16
CA THR A 107 -4.60 0.33 13.09
C THR A 107 -5.32 -0.67 12.21
N HIS A 108 -4.60 -1.32 11.36
CA HIS A 108 -5.17 -2.33 10.49
C HIS A 108 -4.22 -3.50 10.29
N SER A 109 -4.79 -4.66 10.00
CA SER A 109 -3.99 -5.84 9.67
C SER A 109 -4.81 -6.73 8.74
N ILE A 110 -4.11 -7.48 7.91
CA ILE A 110 -4.77 -8.35 6.96
C ILE A 110 -4.18 -9.75 7.12
N VAL A 111 -5.01 -10.75 7.03
CA VAL A 111 -4.57 -12.12 7.17
C VAL A 111 -5.11 -12.94 6.01
N ASN A 112 -4.27 -13.79 5.47
CA ASN A 112 -4.69 -14.75 4.46
C ASN A 112 -4.88 -16.08 5.19
N ASP A 113 -6.12 -16.41 5.47
CA ASP A 113 -6.43 -17.66 6.15
C ASP A 113 -6.88 -18.74 5.17
N GLY A 114 -6.64 -18.53 3.89
CA GLY A 114 -6.99 -19.48 2.86
C GLY A 114 -5.83 -20.33 2.40
N GLU A 115 -6.04 -21.02 1.30
CA GLU A 115 -5.01 -21.89 0.76
C GLU A 115 -4.30 -21.30 -0.46
N GLU A 116 -4.78 -20.19 -0.97
CA GLU A 116 -4.19 -19.57 -2.14
C GLU A 116 -3.63 -18.22 -1.82
N MET A 117 -2.82 -17.68 -2.68
CA MET A 117 -2.29 -16.34 -2.49
C MET A 117 -3.42 -15.33 -2.45
N LEU A 118 -3.34 -14.38 -1.54
CA LEU A 118 -4.30 -13.29 -1.51
C LEU A 118 -3.63 -12.14 -2.24
N LYS A 119 -4.24 -11.69 -3.33
CA LYS A 119 -3.66 -10.67 -4.20
C LYS A 119 -4.53 -9.44 -4.20
N PHE A 120 -3.91 -8.30 -4.04
CA PHE A 120 -4.69 -7.06 -4.01
C PHE A 120 -3.88 -5.89 -4.51
N LEU A 121 -4.58 -4.88 -4.98
CA LEU A 121 -3.99 -3.63 -5.38
C LEU A 121 -4.11 -2.70 -4.20
N ALA A 122 -3.04 -2.02 -3.85
CA ALA A 122 -3.02 -1.10 -2.72
C ALA A 122 -2.59 0.26 -3.20
N PHE A 123 -3.27 1.30 -2.75
CA PHE A 123 -2.87 2.67 -3.07
C PHE A 123 -3.42 3.60 -2.00
N GLY A 124 -2.85 4.78 -1.92
CA GLY A 124 -3.26 5.71 -0.89
C GLY A 124 -2.73 7.10 -1.09
N GLY A 125 -3.04 7.97 -0.16
CA GLY A 125 -2.61 9.35 -0.24
C GLY A 125 -2.73 10.06 1.10
N TYR A 126 -2.18 11.26 1.17
CA TYR A 126 -2.24 12.04 2.38
C TYR A 126 -3.60 12.64 2.59
N THR A 127 -4.02 12.70 3.82
CA THR A 127 -5.34 13.21 4.12
C THR A 127 -5.32 14.64 4.56
N GLY A 128 -4.26 15.19 5.05
CA GLY A 128 -4.30 16.55 5.49
C GLY A 128 -3.32 17.35 4.74
N LYS A 129 -3.16 18.62 5.21
CA LYS A 129 -2.26 19.43 4.65
C LYS A 129 -0.96 18.84 4.95
N GLN A 130 -0.12 18.63 4.04
CA GLN A 130 1.10 18.13 4.31
C GLN A 130 1.83 19.16 4.98
N LYS A 131 2.39 18.98 6.09
CA LYS A 131 3.09 19.90 6.77
C LYS A 131 4.25 20.21 5.98
N LYS A 132 4.46 21.39 5.68
CA LYS A 132 5.56 21.78 5.02
C LYS A 132 6.62 21.56 5.95
N LYS A 133 7.72 21.22 5.57
CA LYS A 133 8.75 21.03 6.39
C LYS A 133 8.94 22.28 6.96
N ARG A 134 8.71 22.52 8.09
CA ARG A 134 8.79 23.67 8.74
C ARG A 134 10.10 23.99 8.69
N SER A 135 10.34 24.99 8.26
CA SER A 135 11.57 25.34 8.18
C SER A 135 11.96 25.46 9.49
N ARG A 136 12.87 25.00 9.83
CA ARG A 136 13.25 25.01 11.03
C ARG A 136 13.53 26.23 11.42
N LYS A 137 13.54 27.08 10.57
CA LYS A 137 13.79 28.26 10.89
C LYS A 137 12.77 28.84 11.54
N GLN A 138 11.90 28.31 11.65
CA GLN A 138 10.90 28.81 12.18
C GLN A 138 11.16 28.73 13.44
N LYS A 139 11.88 28.79 13.80
CA LYS A 139 12.24 28.69 14.97
C LYS A 139 12.33 29.65 15.37
#